data_93a113de98efc5a7eed52a99d3da9c89
#
_entry.id   93a113de98efc5a7eed52a99d3da9c89
#
_cell.length_a   1.000
_cell.length_b   1.000
_cell.length_c   1.000
_cell.angle_alpha   90.00
_cell.angle_beta   90.00
_cell.angle_gamma   90.00
#
_symmetry.space_group_name_H-M   'P 1'
#
loop_
_entity.id
_entity.type
_entity.pdbx_description
1 polymer ?
#
loop_
_entity_poly.entity_id
_entity_poly.type
_entity_poly.pdbx_seq_one_letter_code
_entity_poly.pdbx_strand_id
1 'polypeptide(L)'
;MVEGAHIPPPEDESKDPSLAILRNKKCMYCAMGRTSGTNLAAPNRLFVEEATTDDNSVACLSPAKMDELGLFRGDTVLIRGKKRRDTVLIVLSDEETEDSKIRLNRVARNNLRVKLGDLVNVHACHDIKYGKRIHVLPFDDSVEGLQGNLFDVYLKPYFLEAYRPVRRGDTFIVRGGMRAVEFKVMETDPAEFCIVAQD
;
A
#
# COMPACT_ATOMS: atom_id res chain seq x y z
N MET A 1 59.97 18.33 -23.95
CA MET A 1 59.52 16.95 -23.93
C MET A 1 58.86 16.75 -22.59
N VAL A 2 57.54 16.77 -22.58
CA VAL A 2 56.73 16.48 -21.36
C VAL A 2 55.85 15.31 -21.72
N GLU A 3 56.13 14.17 -21.06
CA GLU A 3 55.38 12.91 -21.22
C GLU A 3 53.97 13.05 -20.69
N GLY A 4 53.00 12.78 -21.56
CA GLY A 4 51.58 12.75 -21.23
C GLY A 4 51.25 11.52 -20.40
N ALA A 5 50.74 11.73 -19.21
CA ALA A 5 50.18 10.68 -18.38
C ALA A 5 48.88 10.13 -19.03
N HIS A 6 48.93 8.85 -19.38
CA HIS A 6 47.78 8.09 -19.88
C HIS A 6 46.85 7.75 -18.72
N ILE A 7 45.65 8.37 -18.68
CA ILE A 7 44.58 8.01 -17.74
C ILE A 7 43.81 6.83 -18.34
N PRO A 8 43.72 5.68 -17.67
CA PRO A 8 42.92 4.58 -18.17
C PRO A 8 41.41 4.94 -18.06
N PRO A 9 40.55 4.46 -18.96
CA PRO A 9 39.12 4.68 -18.91
C PRO A 9 38.50 4.03 -17.65
N PRO A 10 37.39 4.61 -17.11
CA PRO A 10 36.73 4.06 -15.95
C PRO A 10 36.20 2.65 -16.24
N GLU A 11 36.48 1.71 -15.35
CA GLU A 11 35.98 0.36 -15.40
C GLU A 11 34.45 0.34 -15.33
N ASP A 12 33.86 -0.45 -16.22
CA ASP A 12 32.44 -0.62 -16.41
C ASP A 12 31.86 -1.40 -15.21
N GLU A 13 31.24 -0.70 -14.23
CA GLU A 13 30.61 -1.25 -13.05
C GLU A 13 29.38 -2.16 -13.34
N SER A 14 29.11 -2.45 -14.61
CA SER A 14 27.94 -3.24 -15.03
C SER A 14 28.09 -4.75 -14.87
N LYS A 15 29.24 -5.26 -14.36
CA LYS A 15 29.55 -6.70 -14.33
C LYS A 15 29.69 -7.31 -12.93
N ASP A 16 29.19 -6.68 -11.91
CA ASP A 16 29.20 -7.27 -10.58
C ASP A 16 28.09 -8.32 -10.45
N PRO A 17 28.40 -9.62 -10.35
CA PRO A 17 27.39 -10.69 -10.27
C PRO A 17 26.54 -10.63 -9.00
N SER A 18 26.99 -9.91 -7.98
CA SER A 18 26.21 -9.69 -6.75
C SER A 18 25.02 -8.74 -6.96
N LEU A 19 25.11 -7.79 -7.90
CA LEU A 19 24.02 -6.90 -8.27
C LEU A 19 22.96 -7.58 -9.15
N ALA A 20 23.34 -8.62 -9.89
CA ALA A 20 22.41 -9.41 -10.70
C ALA A 20 21.45 -10.25 -9.83
N ILE A 21 21.88 -10.65 -8.63
CA ILE A 21 21.07 -11.41 -7.67
C ILE A 21 20.01 -10.52 -7.03
N LEU A 22 20.28 -9.22 -6.85
CA LEU A 22 19.31 -8.27 -6.29
C LEU A 22 18.24 -7.82 -7.30
N ARG A 23 18.54 -7.88 -8.60
CA ARG A 23 17.57 -7.56 -9.66
C ARG A 23 16.52 -8.65 -9.89
N ASN A 24 16.74 -9.87 -9.46
CA ASN A 24 15.88 -11.02 -9.71
C ASN A 24 15.14 -11.56 -8.49
N LYS A 25 15.11 -10.84 -7.38
CA LYS A 25 14.11 -11.06 -6.33
C LYS A 25 12.75 -10.50 -6.74
N LYS A 26 12.24 -10.93 -7.88
CA LYS A 26 10.82 -11.05 -8.11
C LYS A 26 10.31 -11.95 -6.99
N CYS A 27 9.49 -11.39 -6.11
CA CYS A 27 8.84 -12.13 -5.05
C CYS A 27 8.44 -13.51 -5.58
N MET A 28 8.99 -14.58 -5.01
CA MET A 28 8.84 -15.98 -5.50
C MET A 28 7.35 -16.38 -5.55
N TYR A 29 6.48 -15.65 -4.81
CA TYR A 29 5.03 -15.77 -4.84
C TYR A 29 4.36 -15.15 -6.09
N CYS A 30 5.03 -14.29 -6.84
CA CYS A 30 4.47 -13.71 -8.07
C CYS A 30 4.61 -14.61 -9.31
N ALA A 31 5.33 -15.71 -9.22
CA ALA A 31 5.57 -16.64 -10.35
C ALA A 31 4.51 -17.76 -10.48
N MET A 32 3.73 -18.00 -9.43
CA MET A 32 2.65 -18.99 -9.48
C MET A 32 1.31 -18.32 -9.71
N GLY A 33 0.84 -18.30 -10.94
CA GLY A 33 -0.57 -17.99 -11.19
C GLY A 33 -0.89 -17.11 -12.40
N ARG A 34 -0.47 -17.52 -13.59
CA ARG A 34 -1.24 -17.18 -14.79
C ARG A 34 -2.14 -18.37 -15.13
N THR A 35 -3.28 -18.45 -14.51
CA THR A 35 -4.39 -19.22 -15.04
C THR A 35 -5.58 -18.29 -15.11
N SER A 36 -5.94 -17.92 -16.34
CA SER A 36 -7.22 -17.33 -16.68
C SER A 36 -8.30 -18.40 -16.49
N GLY A 37 -8.87 -18.43 -15.32
CA GLY A 37 -10.02 -19.26 -14.99
C GLY A 37 -10.64 -18.70 -13.73
N THR A 38 -11.95 -18.59 -13.68
CA THR A 38 -12.77 -18.24 -12.53
C THR A 38 -12.66 -19.30 -11.43
N ASN A 39 -11.46 -19.55 -10.93
CA ASN A 39 -11.26 -20.47 -9.82
C ASN A 39 -11.45 -19.73 -8.50
N LEU A 40 -12.63 -19.89 -7.90
CA LEU A 40 -12.96 -19.54 -6.52
C LEU A 40 -12.11 -20.29 -5.47
N ALA A 41 -11.26 -21.22 -5.89
CA ALA A 41 -10.54 -22.15 -5.04
C ALA A 41 -9.16 -21.67 -4.53
N ALA A 42 -8.76 -20.42 -4.78
CA ALA A 42 -7.50 -19.93 -4.24
C ALA A 42 -7.76 -19.29 -2.86
N PRO A 43 -7.04 -19.70 -1.80
CA PRO A 43 -7.28 -19.23 -0.43
C PRO A 43 -7.13 -17.73 -0.24
N ASN A 44 -6.36 -17.09 -1.11
CA ASN A 44 -6.09 -15.64 -1.09
C ASN A 44 -7.13 -14.79 -1.86
N ARG A 45 -8.24 -15.38 -2.35
CA ARG A 45 -9.30 -14.66 -3.07
C ARG A 45 -10.50 -14.48 -2.16
N LEU A 46 -10.86 -13.22 -1.92
CA LEU A 46 -11.90 -12.87 -0.96
C LEU A 46 -12.92 -11.91 -1.59
N PHE A 47 -14.16 -12.02 -1.16
CA PHE A 47 -15.21 -11.09 -1.53
C PHE A 47 -15.17 -9.83 -0.68
N VAL A 48 -15.31 -8.68 -1.32
CA VAL A 48 -15.29 -7.38 -0.65
C VAL A 48 -16.62 -7.11 0.04
N GLU A 49 -16.55 -6.86 1.33
CA GLU A 49 -17.65 -6.41 2.18
C GLU A 49 -17.34 -5.00 2.73
N GLU A 50 -18.35 -4.31 3.25
CA GLU A 50 -18.18 -2.99 3.83
C GLU A 50 -17.51 -3.08 5.21
N ALA A 51 -16.52 -2.21 5.45
CA ALA A 51 -15.89 -2.12 6.75
C ALA A 51 -16.83 -1.46 7.77
N THR A 52 -16.75 -1.93 9.00
CA THR A 52 -17.44 -1.31 10.16
C THR A 52 -16.68 -0.08 10.66
N THR A 53 -15.38 0.01 10.37
CA THR A 53 -14.51 1.10 10.80
C THR A 53 -14.22 2.07 9.66
N ASP A 54 -14.12 3.36 9.98
CA ASP A 54 -13.81 4.41 9.03
C ASP A 54 -12.31 4.59 8.76
N ASP A 55 -11.46 3.63 9.16
CA ASP A 55 -10.03 3.72 8.93
C ASP A 55 -9.66 3.37 7.49
N ASN A 56 -8.98 4.30 6.81
CA ASN A 56 -8.60 4.14 5.40
C ASN A 56 -7.48 3.12 5.17
N SER A 57 -6.71 2.81 6.22
CA SER A 57 -5.48 2.00 6.11
C SER A 57 -5.66 0.58 6.60
N VAL A 58 -6.89 0.19 6.97
CA VAL A 58 -7.20 -1.11 7.60
C VAL A 58 -8.03 -1.98 6.69
N ALA A 59 -7.71 -3.27 6.70
CA ALA A 59 -8.52 -4.35 6.14
C ALA A 59 -8.84 -5.35 7.25
N CYS A 60 -10.10 -5.75 7.41
CA CYS A 60 -10.50 -6.72 8.41
C CYS A 60 -10.72 -8.09 7.78
N LEU A 61 -10.20 -9.12 8.42
CA LEU A 61 -10.32 -10.54 8.05
C LEU A 61 -10.78 -11.35 9.25
N SER A 62 -11.40 -12.52 8.98
CA SER A 62 -11.65 -13.48 10.04
C SER A 62 -10.35 -14.07 10.60
N PRO A 63 -10.27 -14.41 11.89
CA PRO A 63 -9.10 -15.04 12.48
C PRO A 63 -8.69 -16.33 11.76
N ALA A 64 -9.66 -17.17 11.39
CA ALA A 64 -9.42 -18.42 10.66
C ALA A 64 -8.76 -18.18 9.29
N LYS A 65 -9.20 -17.14 8.56
CA LYS A 65 -8.62 -16.78 7.28
C LYS A 65 -7.21 -16.19 7.43
N MET A 66 -6.96 -15.44 8.49
CA MET A 66 -5.62 -14.93 8.80
C MET A 66 -4.63 -16.07 9.05
N ASP A 67 -5.03 -17.08 9.83
CA ASP A 67 -4.23 -18.27 10.09
C ASP A 67 -3.94 -19.05 8.80
N GLU A 68 -4.95 -19.23 7.93
CA GLU A 68 -4.80 -19.89 6.63
C GLU A 68 -3.81 -19.16 5.70
N LEU A 69 -3.78 -17.84 5.74
CA LEU A 69 -2.90 -17.00 4.94
C LEU A 69 -1.53 -16.73 5.61
N GLY A 70 -1.34 -17.20 6.85
CA GLY A 70 -0.14 -16.98 7.63
C GLY A 70 0.06 -15.50 7.99
N LEU A 71 -1.03 -14.77 8.26
CA LEU A 71 -1.03 -13.35 8.60
C LEU A 71 -1.26 -13.16 10.09
N PHE A 72 -0.59 -12.19 10.67
CA PHE A 72 -0.81 -11.76 12.05
C PHE A 72 -1.51 -10.39 12.09
N ARG A 73 -2.15 -10.12 13.21
CA ARG A 73 -2.76 -8.82 13.44
C ARG A 73 -1.70 -7.71 13.42
N GLY A 74 -1.90 -6.72 12.57
CA GLY A 74 -0.95 -5.63 12.35
C GLY A 74 -0.01 -5.83 11.16
N ASP A 75 -0.04 -7.00 10.52
CA ASP A 75 0.75 -7.24 9.31
C ASP A 75 0.25 -6.39 8.15
N THR A 76 1.17 -6.07 7.26
CA THR A 76 0.87 -5.37 6.04
C THR A 76 0.59 -6.34 4.90
N VAL A 77 -0.48 -6.06 4.16
CA VAL A 77 -0.90 -6.86 3.00
C VAL A 77 -1.04 -6.01 1.76
N LEU A 78 -0.62 -6.58 0.64
CA LEU A 78 -0.87 -6.04 -0.68
C LEU A 78 -2.18 -6.61 -1.21
N ILE A 79 -3.17 -5.76 -1.41
CA ILE A 79 -4.46 -6.15 -1.97
C ILE A 79 -4.51 -5.74 -3.43
N ARG A 80 -4.85 -6.68 -4.30
CA ARG A 80 -5.02 -6.46 -5.74
C ARG A 80 -6.47 -6.45 -6.11
N GLY A 81 -6.92 -5.33 -6.65
CA GLY A 81 -8.27 -5.13 -7.14
C GLY A 81 -8.39 -5.28 -8.67
N LYS A 82 -9.33 -4.54 -9.23
CA LYS A 82 -9.59 -4.51 -10.67
C LYS A 82 -8.62 -3.58 -11.42
N LYS A 83 -8.50 -3.77 -12.73
CA LYS A 83 -7.70 -2.93 -13.65
C LYS A 83 -6.23 -2.76 -13.20
N ARG A 84 -5.65 -3.80 -12.61
CA ARG A 84 -4.27 -3.80 -12.09
C ARG A 84 -4.03 -2.73 -11.03
N ARG A 85 -5.06 -2.35 -10.29
CA ARG A 85 -4.93 -1.50 -9.11
C ARG A 85 -4.65 -2.37 -7.91
N ASP A 86 -3.70 -1.95 -7.13
CA ASP A 86 -3.33 -2.56 -5.86
C ASP A 86 -3.12 -1.46 -4.82
N THR A 87 -3.21 -1.80 -3.58
CA THR A 87 -2.92 -0.92 -2.44
C THR A 87 -2.41 -1.74 -1.27
N VAL A 88 -1.80 -1.08 -0.31
CA VAL A 88 -1.25 -1.71 0.89
C VAL A 88 -2.06 -1.28 2.10
N LEU A 89 -2.50 -2.26 2.89
CA LEU A 89 -3.30 -2.04 4.08
C LEU A 89 -2.74 -2.87 5.26
N ILE A 90 -3.13 -2.49 6.47
CA ILE A 90 -2.86 -3.23 7.70
C ILE A 90 -4.01 -4.19 7.94
N VAL A 91 -3.71 -5.44 8.29
CA VAL A 91 -4.72 -6.45 8.62
C VAL A 91 -5.09 -6.37 10.09
N LEU A 92 -6.37 -6.35 10.36
CA LEU A 92 -6.94 -6.56 11.69
C LEU A 92 -7.87 -7.76 11.69
N SER A 93 -7.91 -8.46 12.81
CA SER A 93 -8.86 -9.56 13.01
C SER A 93 -10.24 -9.03 13.35
N ASP A 94 -11.27 -9.62 12.74
CA ASP A 94 -12.65 -9.32 13.01
C ASP A 94 -13.45 -10.65 13.03
N GLU A 95 -14.00 -11.00 14.18
CA GLU A 95 -14.75 -12.24 14.40
C GLU A 95 -16.09 -12.29 13.67
N GLU A 96 -16.64 -11.13 13.33
CA GLU A 96 -17.90 -11.02 12.60
C GLU A 96 -17.75 -11.22 11.08
N THR A 97 -16.51 -11.23 10.59
CA THR A 97 -16.24 -11.40 9.15
C THR A 97 -16.21 -12.88 8.77
N GLU A 98 -16.94 -13.25 7.71
CA GLU A 98 -16.90 -14.60 7.16
C GLU A 98 -15.53 -14.90 6.51
N ASP A 99 -15.09 -16.17 6.54
CA ASP A 99 -13.77 -16.60 6.00
C ASP A 99 -13.60 -16.35 4.50
N SER A 100 -14.69 -16.23 3.77
CA SER A 100 -14.69 -15.93 2.34
C SER A 100 -14.65 -14.44 2.01
N LYS A 101 -14.73 -13.57 3.02
CA LYS A 101 -14.90 -12.12 2.87
C LYS A 101 -13.73 -11.33 3.45
N ILE A 102 -13.57 -10.12 2.94
CA ILE A 102 -12.67 -9.09 3.46
C ILE A 102 -13.45 -7.78 3.60
N ARG A 103 -13.37 -7.15 4.74
CA ARG A 103 -14.00 -5.86 4.97
C ARG A 103 -13.04 -4.73 4.63
N LEU A 104 -13.46 -3.87 3.71
CA LEU A 104 -12.69 -2.73 3.22
C LEU A 104 -13.50 -1.44 3.33
N ASN A 105 -12.85 -0.35 3.75
CA ASN A 105 -13.42 0.97 3.74
C ASN A 105 -13.70 1.44 2.30
N ARG A 106 -14.65 2.36 2.15
CA ARG A 106 -15.01 2.99 0.87
C ARG A 106 -13.80 3.57 0.14
N VAL A 107 -12.87 4.21 0.84
CA VAL A 107 -11.66 4.81 0.25
C VAL A 107 -10.75 3.73 -0.31
N ALA A 108 -10.46 2.66 0.43
CA ALA A 108 -9.67 1.53 -0.03
C ALA A 108 -10.32 0.85 -1.25
N ARG A 109 -11.65 0.69 -1.25
CA ARG A 109 -12.39 0.15 -2.41
C ARG A 109 -12.26 1.03 -3.65
N ASN A 110 -12.30 2.35 -3.49
CA ASN A 110 -12.11 3.30 -4.60
C ASN A 110 -10.68 3.21 -5.17
N ASN A 111 -9.66 3.12 -4.32
CA ASN A 111 -8.27 2.95 -4.73
C ASN A 111 -8.08 1.65 -5.54
N LEU A 112 -8.70 0.57 -5.10
CA LEU A 112 -8.69 -0.74 -5.76
C LEU A 112 -9.62 -0.84 -6.97
N ARG A 113 -10.51 0.14 -7.16
CA ARG A 113 -11.59 0.15 -8.17
C ARG A 113 -12.50 -1.07 -8.07
N VAL A 114 -12.84 -1.45 -6.86
CA VAL A 114 -13.75 -2.56 -6.56
C VAL A 114 -15.03 -2.06 -5.90
N LYS A 115 -16.09 -2.85 -6.07
CA LYS A 115 -17.40 -2.64 -5.43
C LYS A 115 -17.63 -3.75 -4.41
N LEU A 116 -18.67 -3.59 -3.60
CA LEU A 116 -19.15 -4.65 -2.70
C LEU A 116 -19.49 -5.91 -3.51
N GLY A 117 -19.08 -7.06 -3.01
CA GLY A 117 -19.23 -8.35 -3.67
C GLY A 117 -18.20 -8.67 -4.74
N ASP A 118 -17.29 -7.74 -5.06
CA ASP A 118 -16.19 -8.03 -5.99
C ASP A 118 -15.11 -8.88 -5.34
N LEU A 119 -14.36 -9.62 -6.16
CA LEU A 119 -13.23 -10.42 -5.70
C LEU A 119 -11.94 -9.61 -5.72
N VAL A 120 -11.17 -9.72 -4.66
CA VAL A 120 -9.82 -9.20 -4.52
C VAL A 120 -8.83 -10.31 -4.18
N ASN A 121 -7.56 -10.10 -4.46
CA ASN A 121 -6.49 -11.00 -4.07
C ASN A 121 -5.66 -10.36 -2.96
N VAL A 122 -5.45 -11.09 -1.88
CA VAL A 122 -4.68 -10.66 -0.72
C VAL A 122 -3.33 -11.38 -0.71
N HIS A 123 -2.26 -10.64 -0.53
CA HIS A 123 -0.90 -11.17 -0.43
C HIS A 123 -0.19 -10.55 0.76
N ALA A 124 0.50 -11.36 1.55
CA ALA A 124 1.38 -10.86 2.60
C ALA A 124 2.48 -9.97 1.99
N CYS A 125 2.78 -8.86 2.63
CA CYS A 125 3.81 -7.91 2.20
C CYS A 125 4.61 -7.42 3.42
N HIS A 126 5.62 -8.19 3.83
CA HIS A 126 6.41 -7.88 5.02
C HIS A 126 7.60 -6.94 4.73
N ASP A 127 7.99 -6.80 3.45
CA ASP A 127 9.20 -6.05 3.05
C ASP A 127 8.92 -4.56 2.75
N ILE A 128 7.98 -3.95 3.46
CA ILE A 128 7.68 -2.53 3.27
C ILE A 128 8.67 -1.69 4.05
N LYS A 129 9.31 -0.76 3.34
CA LYS A 129 10.26 0.18 3.95
C LYS A 129 9.55 1.38 4.54
N TYR A 130 10.17 1.96 5.57
CA TYR A 130 9.74 3.26 6.07
C TYR A 130 10.00 4.34 5.03
N GLY A 131 9.03 5.26 4.88
CA GLY A 131 9.11 6.38 3.95
C GLY A 131 10.06 7.44 4.47
N LYS A 132 10.94 7.93 3.60
CA LYS A 132 11.79 9.10 3.88
C LYS A 132 11.07 10.39 3.56
N ARG A 133 10.25 10.36 2.52
CA ARG A 133 9.45 11.50 2.06
C ARG A 133 8.20 10.99 1.36
N ILE A 134 7.10 11.66 1.61
CA ILE A 134 5.86 11.52 0.84
C ILE A 134 5.43 12.89 0.32
N HIS A 135 4.95 12.93 -0.91
CA HIS A 135 4.34 14.12 -1.49
C HIS A 135 2.84 13.89 -1.62
N VAL A 136 2.08 14.72 -0.94
CA VAL A 136 0.62 14.62 -0.85
C VAL A 136 0.00 15.90 -1.36
N LEU A 137 -1.04 15.78 -2.18
CA LEU A 137 -1.83 16.93 -2.64
C LEU A 137 -3.26 16.81 -2.12
N PRO A 138 -3.81 17.86 -1.53
CA PRO A 138 -5.23 17.93 -1.22
C PRO A 138 -6.04 18.12 -2.53
N PHE A 139 -7.30 17.68 -2.53
CA PHE A 139 -8.24 18.01 -3.60
C PHE A 139 -8.81 19.41 -3.36
N ASP A 140 -8.82 20.25 -4.37
CA ASP A 140 -9.23 21.66 -4.29
C ASP A 140 -10.65 21.82 -3.73
N ASP A 141 -11.58 20.97 -4.17
CA ASP A 141 -12.97 20.97 -3.70
C ASP A 141 -13.09 20.71 -2.19
N SER A 142 -12.15 19.97 -1.61
CA SER A 142 -12.16 19.60 -0.19
C SER A 142 -11.54 20.66 0.72
N VAL A 143 -10.69 21.53 0.17
CA VAL A 143 -9.98 22.59 0.90
C VAL A 143 -10.60 23.97 0.72
N GLU A 144 -11.58 24.11 -0.16
CA GLU A 144 -12.24 25.40 -0.39
C GLU A 144 -12.83 25.99 0.90
N GLY A 145 -12.42 27.20 1.25
CA GLY A 145 -12.84 27.90 2.46
C GLY A 145 -12.14 27.47 3.74
N LEU A 146 -11.17 26.56 3.69
CA LEU A 146 -10.33 26.24 4.84
C LEU A 146 -9.19 27.27 4.98
N GLN A 147 -9.07 27.82 6.19
CA GLN A 147 -7.95 28.70 6.56
C GLN A 147 -7.05 27.96 7.55
N GLY A 148 -5.75 28.00 7.31
CA GLY A 148 -4.75 27.42 8.21
C GLY A 148 -3.81 26.43 7.53
N ASN A 149 -2.89 25.88 8.34
CA ASN A 149 -1.91 24.91 7.86
C ASN A 149 -2.52 23.52 7.83
N LEU A 150 -2.78 23.00 6.62
CA LEU A 150 -3.36 21.67 6.42
C LEU A 150 -2.46 20.56 6.98
N PHE A 151 -1.14 20.78 7.03
CA PHE A 151 -0.22 19.80 7.57
C PHE A 151 -0.44 19.59 9.08
N ASP A 152 -0.47 20.68 9.86
CA ASP A 152 -0.58 20.59 11.32
C ASP A 152 -1.95 20.12 11.79
N VAL A 153 -3.01 20.52 11.05
CA VAL A 153 -4.41 20.25 11.44
C VAL A 153 -4.87 18.85 11.00
N TYR A 154 -4.43 18.39 9.82
CA TYR A 154 -4.94 17.16 9.20
C TYR A 154 -3.88 16.06 9.08
N LEU A 155 -2.74 16.34 8.43
CA LEU A 155 -1.78 15.31 8.09
C LEU A 155 -1.00 14.82 9.31
N LYS A 156 -0.51 15.74 10.13
CA LYS A 156 0.26 15.39 11.33
C LYS A 156 -0.52 14.46 12.28
N PRO A 157 -1.73 14.77 12.74
CA PRO A 157 -2.48 13.87 13.62
C PRO A 157 -2.91 12.57 12.93
N TYR A 158 -3.06 12.56 11.61
CA TYR A 158 -3.42 11.35 10.85
C TYR A 158 -2.30 10.32 10.79
N PHE A 159 -1.06 10.77 10.67
CA PHE A 159 0.11 9.90 10.58
C PHE A 159 0.83 9.69 11.92
N LEU A 160 0.54 10.53 12.92
CA LEU A 160 1.18 10.47 14.23
C LEU A 160 0.93 9.11 14.88
N GLU A 161 2.02 8.38 15.20
CA GLU A 161 2.00 7.08 15.89
C GLU A 161 1.15 5.97 15.23
N ALA A 162 0.70 6.18 14.00
CA ALA A 162 -0.24 5.26 13.33
C ALA A 162 0.44 4.27 12.37
N TYR A 163 1.71 4.48 12.01
CA TYR A 163 2.48 3.60 11.11
C TYR A 163 1.71 3.19 9.83
N ARG A 164 1.03 4.15 9.22
CA ARG A 164 0.13 3.89 8.11
C ARG A 164 0.87 3.58 6.82
N PRO A 165 0.55 2.46 6.16
CA PRO A 165 1.06 2.20 4.82
C PRO A 165 0.36 3.13 3.83
N VAL A 166 1.13 3.66 2.90
CA VAL A 166 0.65 4.48 1.79
C VAL A 166 1.26 4.01 0.48
N ARG A 167 0.51 4.16 -0.61
CA ARG A 167 0.98 3.85 -1.94
C ARG A 167 0.85 5.06 -2.85
N ARG A 168 1.80 5.20 -3.77
CA ARG A 168 1.75 6.21 -4.81
C ARG A 168 0.48 6.10 -5.66
N GLY A 169 -0.25 7.19 -5.77
CA GLY A 169 -1.48 7.30 -6.55
C GLY A 169 -2.76 6.95 -5.79
N ASP A 170 -2.66 6.52 -4.53
CA ASP A 170 -3.81 6.29 -3.67
C ASP A 170 -4.37 7.61 -3.13
N THR A 171 -5.65 7.58 -2.81
CA THR A 171 -6.33 8.67 -2.11
C THR A 171 -6.68 8.24 -0.69
N PHE A 172 -6.69 9.20 0.23
CA PHE A 172 -7.14 8.98 1.59
C PHE A 172 -7.88 10.21 2.11
N ILE A 173 -8.80 9.99 3.03
CA ILE A 173 -9.63 11.04 3.61
C ILE A 173 -9.24 11.21 5.06
N VAL A 174 -8.95 12.44 5.44
CA VAL A 174 -8.65 12.81 6.83
C VAL A 174 -9.78 13.65 7.38
N ARG A 175 -10.33 13.22 8.50
CA ARG A 175 -11.32 14.01 9.25
C ARG A 175 -10.59 14.80 10.33
N GLY A 176 -10.64 16.12 10.21
CA GLY A 176 -10.06 17.02 11.18
C GLY A 176 -10.95 18.26 11.33
N GLY A 177 -11.10 18.76 12.55
CA GLY A 177 -11.95 19.90 12.82
C GLY A 177 -13.41 19.67 12.42
N MET A 178 -13.95 20.53 11.55
CA MET A 178 -15.34 20.44 11.11
C MET A 178 -15.55 19.77 9.74
N ARG A 179 -14.47 19.44 9.02
CA ARG A 179 -14.55 18.92 7.65
C ARG A 179 -13.62 17.73 7.42
N ALA A 180 -13.98 16.92 6.45
CA ALA A 180 -13.11 15.89 5.91
C ALA A 180 -12.38 16.45 4.69
N VAL A 181 -11.07 16.27 4.63
CA VAL A 181 -10.22 16.66 3.50
C VAL A 181 -9.71 15.40 2.81
N GLU A 182 -9.85 15.37 1.50
CA GLU A 182 -9.36 14.29 0.66
C GLU A 182 -7.98 14.65 0.13
N PHE A 183 -7.03 13.72 0.29
CA PHE A 183 -5.65 13.86 -0.17
C PHE A 183 -5.31 12.76 -1.16
N LYS A 184 -4.41 13.08 -2.09
CA LYS A 184 -3.84 12.12 -3.03
C LYS A 184 -2.34 12.01 -2.83
N VAL A 185 -1.84 10.79 -2.76
CA VAL A 185 -0.40 10.50 -2.70
C VAL A 185 0.18 10.62 -4.09
N MET A 186 1.05 11.60 -4.32
CA MET A 186 1.68 11.84 -5.61
C MET A 186 2.96 11.06 -5.75
N GLU A 187 3.81 11.08 -4.72
CA GLU A 187 5.10 10.42 -4.71
C GLU A 187 5.40 9.84 -3.34
N THR A 188 6.15 8.75 -3.35
CA THR A 188 6.64 8.06 -2.15
C THR A 188 8.11 7.70 -2.36
N ASP A 189 8.95 7.92 -1.35
CA ASP A 189 10.36 7.57 -1.32
C ASP A 189 10.61 6.67 -0.11
N PRO A 190 11.27 5.52 -0.24
CA PRO A 190 12.13 5.03 -1.33
C PRO A 190 11.44 4.13 -2.38
N ALA A 191 10.19 3.77 -2.23
CA ALA A 191 9.50 2.82 -3.12
C ALA A 191 8.07 3.28 -3.44
N GLU A 192 7.37 2.60 -4.35
CA GLU A 192 5.97 2.89 -4.70
C GLU A 192 5.01 2.84 -3.51
N PHE A 193 5.37 2.10 -2.47
CA PHE A 193 4.65 2.02 -1.21
C PHE A 193 5.63 2.07 -0.05
N CYS A 194 5.23 2.71 1.02
CA CYS A 194 6.03 2.86 2.23
C CYS A 194 5.12 2.96 3.45
N ILE A 195 5.70 2.72 4.63
CA ILE A 195 5.04 2.99 5.91
C ILE A 195 5.45 4.40 6.35
N VAL A 196 4.46 5.23 6.63
CA VAL A 196 4.71 6.57 7.18
C VAL A 196 4.85 6.44 8.69
N ALA A 197 6.05 6.72 9.18
CA ALA A 197 6.37 6.79 10.59
C ALA A 197 6.77 8.23 10.94
N GLN A 198 6.73 8.52 12.21
CA GLN A 198 7.16 9.80 12.75
C GLN A 198 8.65 9.69 13.08
N ASP A 199 9.51 10.29 12.24
CA ASP A 199 10.91 10.65 12.55
C ASP A 199 11.24 11.98 11.88
#